data_a6bee26b24a48a4e3d9b601790c3f3b0
#
_entry.id   a6bee26b24a48a4e3d9b601790c3f3b0
#
_cell.length_a   1.000
_cell.length_b   1.000
_cell.length_c   1.000
_cell.angle_alpha   90.00
_cell.angle_beta   90.00
_cell.angle_gamma   90.00
#
_symmetry.space_group_name_H-M   'P 1'
#
loop_
_entity.id
_entity.type
_entity.pdbx_description
1 polymer ?
#
loop_
_entity_poly.entity_id
_entity_poly.type
_entity_poly.pdbx_seq_one_letter_code
_entity_poly.pdbx_strand_id
1 'polypeptide(L)'
;MSLFRKREPPASGLGAELPRAAVCFLSRAMTRRAADWLRKLGGCRPIAVLSDECEDVVWQCATEQVDLLLLETDFSDGVEDKDVSARCEIAVRVRQALPKCRVCLLSQVGYPEKRAALDKAVELHLIDGYCLGDLTARQVRSWLSEATQPTQSPSTR
;
A
#
# COMPACT_ATOMS: atom_id res chain seq x y z
N MET A 1 6.25 -13.64 23.28
CA MET A 1 5.02 -13.51 22.47
C MET A 1 5.28 -12.58 21.31
N SER A 2 5.20 -13.09 20.11
CA SER A 2 5.40 -12.27 18.92
C SER A 2 4.23 -11.29 18.77
N LEU A 3 4.53 -10.01 18.62
CA LEU A 3 3.52 -9.00 18.32
C LEU A 3 2.89 -9.20 16.93
N PHE A 4 3.56 -9.96 16.08
CA PHE A 4 3.13 -10.19 14.71
C PHE A 4 2.96 -11.68 14.48
N ARG A 5 1.72 -12.13 14.38
CA ARG A 5 1.44 -13.52 14.04
C ARG A 5 1.79 -13.78 12.60
N LYS A 6 2.56 -14.83 12.37
CA LYS A 6 2.76 -15.31 11.03
C LYS A 6 1.41 -15.74 10.45
N ARG A 7 1.13 -15.28 9.26
CA ARG A 7 -0.03 -15.68 8.50
C ARG A 7 0.08 -17.18 8.18
N GLU A 8 -0.96 -17.92 8.54
CA GLU A 8 -0.96 -19.35 8.24
C GLU A 8 -1.19 -19.58 6.74
N PRO A 9 -0.47 -20.52 6.13
CA PRO A 9 -0.75 -20.87 4.75
C PRO A 9 -2.13 -21.52 4.63
N PRO A 10 -2.81 -21.39 3.47
CA PRO A 10 -4.11 -22.02 3.29
C PRO A 10 -3.99 -23.53 3.41
N ALA A 11 -4.96 -24.15 4.09
CA ALA A 11 -4.94 -25.55 4.42
C ALA A 11 -5.17 -26.48 3.23
N SER A 12 -5.61 -25.97 2.09
CA SER A 12 -5.76 -26.74 0.86
C SER A 12 -5.83 -25.82 -0.34
N GLY A 13 -5.48 -26.33 -1.52
CA GLY A 13 -5.45 -25.56 -2.76
C GLY A 13 -6.80 -25.00 -3.23
N LEU A 14 -7.88 -25.28 -2.53
CA LEU A 14 -9.24 -24.82 -2.89
C LEU A 14 -9.67 -23.54 -2.17
N GLY A 15 -8.83 -22.95 -1.35
CA GLY A 15 -9.20 -21.78 -0.59
C GLY A 15 -8.02 -20.87 -0.37
N ALA A 16 -7.34 -20.51 -1.48
CA ALA A 16 -6.28 -19.53 -1.38
C ALA A 16 -6.84 -18.30 -0.69
N GLU A 17 -6.25 -17.91 0.41
CA GLU A 17 -6.63 -16.71 1.13
C GLU A 17 -6.44 -15.50 0.21
N LEU A 18 -7.47 -14.64 0.15
CA LEU A 18 -7.38 -13.42 -0.65
C LEU A 18 -6.26 -12.52 -0.13
N PRO A 19 -5.55 -11.82 -1.02
CA PRO A 19 -4.57 -10.85 -0.59
C PRO A 19 -5.23 -9.75 0.23
N ARG A 20 -4.49 -9.22 1.20
CA ARG A 20 -4.97 -8.17 2.09
C ARG A 20 -4.46 -6.83 1.59
N ALA A 21 -5.39 -5.93 1.29
CA ALA A 21 -5.08 -4.60 0.80
C ALA A 21 -5.47 -3.56 1.84
N ALA A 22 -4.48 -2.89 2.39
CA ALA A 22 -4.71 -1.79 3.32
C ALA A 22 -4.82 -0.47 2.55
N VAL A 23 -5.76 0.36 2.96
CA VAL A 23 -5.92 1.70 2.39
C VAL A 23 -5.82 2.72 3.51
N CYS A 24 -5.07 3.79 3.26
CA CYS A 24 -4.90 4.89 4.18
C CYS A 24 -4.97 6.21 3.41
N PHE A 25 -6.16 6.80 3.40
CA PHE A 25 -6.38 8.13 2.83
C PHE A 25 -6.20 9.19 3.91
N LEU A 26 -6.07 10.44 3.50
CA LEU A 26 -5.91 11.56 4.42
C LEU A 26 -7.16 11.79 5.28
N SER A 27 -8.31 11.38 4.79
CA SER A 27 -9.59 11.47 5.48
C SER A 27 -10.08 10.08 5.86
N ARG A 28 -10.56 9.93 7.09
CA ARG A 28 -11.16 8.66 7.56
C ARG A 28 -12.35 8.25 6.71
N ALA A 29 -13.19 9.22 6.33
CA ALA A 29 -14.36 8.95 5.48
C ALA A 29 -13.94 8.39 4.14
N MET A 30 -12.93 8.97 3.51
CA MET A 30 -12.41 8.49 2.23
C MET A 30 -11.74 7.13 2.36
N THR A 31 -11.06 6.88 3.46
CA THR A 31 -10.46 5.56 3.74
C THR A 31 -11.54 4.48 3.80
N ARG A 32 -12.62 4.75 4.52
CA ARG A 32 -13.75 3.80 4.63
C ARG A 32 -14.43 3.58 3.29
N ARG A 33 -14.62 4.64 2.52
CA ARG A 33 -15.19 4.54 1.16
C ARG A 33 -14.32 3.70 0.24
N ALA A 34 -13.02 3.91 0.29
CA ALA A 34 -12.08 3.13 -0.51
C ALA A 34 -12.10 1.66 -0.11
N ALA A 35 -12.14 1.37 1.18
CA ALA A 35 -12.24 -0.01 1.65
C ALA A 35 -13.54 -0.68 1.20
N ASP A 36 -14.66 0.03 1.25
CA ASP A 36 -15.94 -0.49 0.78
C ASP A 36 -15.93 -0.73 -0.73
N TRP A 37 -15.33 0.18 -1.48
CA TRP A 37 -15.17 0.03 -2.92
C TRP A 37 -14.31 -1.19 -3.26
N LEU A 38 -13.21 -1.40 -2.54
CA LEU A 38 -12.37 -2.59 -2.74
C LEU A 38 -13.12 -3.88 -2.41
N ARG A 39 -13.96 -3.85 -1.39
CA ARG A 39 -14.76 -5.02 -1.03
C ARG A 39 -15.74 -5.38 -2.13
N LYS A 40 -16.39 -4.39 -2.72
CA LYS A 40 -17.31 -4.60 -3.85
C LYS A 40 -16.58 -5.04 -5.10
N LEU A 41 -15.37 -4.54 -5.32
CA LEU A 41 -14.55 -4.95 -6.44
C LEU A 41 -14.19 -6.44 -6.38
N GLY A 42 -13.96 -6.94 -5.17
CA GLY A 42 -13.55 -8.31 -4.95
C GLY A 42 -12.06 -8.54 -5.24
N GLY A 43 -11.61 -9.74 -4.96
CA GLY A 43 -10.22 -10.12 -5.20
C GLY A 43 -9.24 -9.76 -4.09
N CYS A 44 -9.70 -9.10 -3.04
CA CYS A 44 -8.86 -8.80 -1.88
C CYS A 44 -9.69 -8.64 -0.62
N ARG A 45 -9.04 -8.74 0.54
CA ARG A 45 -9.60 -8.36 1.83
C ARG A 45 -9.15 -6.94 2.13
N PRO A 46 -10.05 -5.96 2.06
CA PRO A 46 -9.68 -4.58 2.34
C PRO A 46 -9.55 -4.33 3.83
N ILE A 47 -8.58 -3.52 4.18
CA ILE A 47 -8.31 -3.11 5.58
C ILE A 47 -8.24 -1.59 5.59
N ALA A 48 -9.13 -0.97 6.34
CA ALA A 48 -9.14 0.49 6.49
C ALA A 48 -8.16 0.88 7.59
N VAL A 49 -7.13 1.65 7.23
CA VAL A 49 -6.18 2.21 8.19
C VAL A 49 -6.63 3.65 8.46
N LEU A 50 -7.20 3.88 9.61
CA LEU A 50 -7.86 5.15 9.92
C LEU A 50 -6.92 6.20 10.51
N SER A 51 -5.74 5.81 10.94
CA SER A 51 -4.70 6.74 11.37
C SER A 51 -3.67 6.91 10.26
N ASP A 52 -3.21 8.11 10.05
CA ASP A 52 -2.14 8.42 9.09
C ASP A 52 -0.78 8.64 9.79
N GLU A 53 -0.72 8.41 11.08
CA GLU A 53 0.52 8.42 11.84
C GLU A 53 1.40 7.24 11.43
N CYS A 54 2.67 7.50 11.17
CA CYS A 54 3.60 6.48 10.67
C CYS A 54 3.59 5.20 11.51
N GLU A 55 3.72 5.33 12.82
CA GLU A 55 3.78 4.18 13.71
C GLU A 55 2.49 3.36 13.70
N ASP A 56 1.34 4.03 13.67
CA ASP A 56 0.04 3.36 13.63
C ASP A 56 -0.14 2.60 12.31
N VAL A 57 0.25 3.21 11.19
CA VAL A 57 0.16 2.57 9.87
C VAL A 57 1.04 1.33 9.85
N VAL A 58 2.28 1.46 10.29
CA VAL A 58 3.24 0.33 10.32
C VAL A 58 2.72 -0.79 11.21
N TRP A 59 2.25 -0.44 12.41
CA TRP A 59 1.74 -1.42 13.36
C TRP A 59 0.53 -2.17 12.81
N GLN A 60 -0.43 -1.46 12.27
CA GLN A 60 -1.64 -2.07 11.74
C GLN A 60 -1.35 -2.94 10.51
N CYS A 61 -0.52 -2.47 9.60
CA CYS A 61 -0.13 -3.26 8.44
C CYS A 61 0.58 -4.55 8.85
N ALA A 62 1.50 -4.47 9.80
CA ALA A 62 2.23 -5.63 10.28
C ALA A 62 1.31 -6.61 11.02
N THR A 63 0.42 -6.11 11.88
CA THR A 63 -0.53 -6.92 12.62
C THR A 63 -1.47 -7.66 11.67
N GLU A 64 -1.97 -6.98 10.66
CA GLU A 64 -2.89 -7.56 9.66
C GLU A 64 -2.18 -8.33 8.56
N GLN A 65 -0.86 -8.30 8.51
CA GLN A 65 -0.07 -8.99 7.49
C GLN A 65 -0.51 -8.60 6.08
N VAL A 66 -0.54 -7.32 5.79
CA VAL A 66 -1.02 -6.82 4.50
C VAL A 66 -0.07 -7.14 3.36
N ASP A 67 -0.62 -7.38 2.19
CA ASP A 67 0.13 -7.65 0.97
C ASP A 67 0.32 -6.39 0.12
N LEU A 68 -0.61 -5.45 0.22
CA LEU A 68 -0.59 -4.20 -0.52
C LEU A 68 -1.04 -3.07 0.39
N LEU A 69 -0.29 -1.99 0.43
CA LEU A 69 -0.68 -0.75 1.11
C LEU A 69 -0.87 0.36 0.08
N LEU A 70 -2.06 0.94 0.07
CA LEU A 70 -2.40 2.11 -0.73
C LEU A 70 -2.41 3.32 0.19
N LEU A 71 -1.49 4.23 -0.02
CA LEU A 71 -1.23 5.34 0.88
C LEU A 71 -1.35 6.67 0.14
N GLU A 72 -2.31 7.49 0.53
CA GLU A 72 -2.53 8.80 -0.10
C GLU A 72 -1.48 9.81 0.36
N THR A 73 -0.98 10.61 -0.59
CA THR A 73 -0.12 11.75 -0.28
C THR A 73 -0.95 13.02 -0.24
N ASP A 74 -0.47 14.02 0.49
CA ASP A 74 -1.11 15.32 0.48
C ASP A 74 -0.97 15.96 -0.90
N PHE A 75 -2.01 16.67 -1.30
CA PHE A 75 -2.02 17.45 -2.53
C PHE A 75 -1.73 18.94 -2.29
N SER A 76 -1.72 19.40 -1.07
CA SER A 76 -1.44 20.80 -0.76
C SER A 76 0.03 21.01 -0.42
N ASP A 77 0.58 22.11 -0.93
CA ASP A 77 1.99 22.46 -0.76
C ASP A 77 2.27 23.03 0.61
N GLY A 78 2.09 22.37 1.66
CA GLY A 78 2.34 22.98 2.95
C GLY A 78 2.29 22.06 4.15
N VAL A 79 1.98 20.82 3.91
CA VAL A 79 1.90 19.83 5.00
C VAL A 79 3.01 18.81 4.80
N GLU A 80 4.17 19.09 5.35
CA GLU A 80 5.37 18.27 5.18
C GLU A 80 5.18 16.82 5.59
N ASP A 81 4.37 16.57 6.62
CA ASP A 81 4.13 15.23 7.15
C ASP A 81 3.39 14.30 6.20
N LYS A 82 2.76 14.85 5.16
CA LYS A 82 1.92 14.09 4.24
C LYS A 82 2.41 14.17 2.80
N ASP A 83 3.61 14.71 2.60
CA ASP A 83 4.20 14.78 1.27
C ASP A 83 4.77 13.43 0.84
N VAL A 84 5.32 13.37 -0.36
CA VAL A 84 5.90 12.15 -0.92
C VAL A 84 7.03 11.62 -0.04
N SER A 85 7.88 12.49 0.48
CA SER A 85 9.02 12.09 1.30
C SER A 85 8.57 11.41 2.60
N ALA A 86 7.62 12.01 3.31
CA ALA A 86 7.09 11.44 4.54
C ALA A 86 6.39 10.11 4.28
N ARG A 87 5.66 9.99 3.17
CA ARG A 87 4.98 8.74 2.80
C ARG A 87 5.97 7.65 2.41
N CYS A 88 7.07 8.01 1.76
CA CYS A 88 8.15 7.07 1.47
C CYS A 88 8.78 6.53 2.75
N GLU A 89 8.92 7.33 3.78
CA GLU A 89 9.41 6.88 5.08
C GLU A 89 8.49 5.80 5.67
N ILE A 90 7.18 6.02 5.61
CA ILE A 90 6.20 5.02 6.04
C ILE A 90 6.37 3.74 5.22
N ALA A 91 6.50 3.86 3.90
CA ALA A 91 6.67 2.71 3.01
C ALA A 91 7.92 1.90 3.37
N VAL A 92 9.03 2.56 3.62
CA VAL A 92 10.28 1.91 4.03
C VAL A 92 10.07 1.13 5.32
N ARG A 93 9.45 1.75 6.32
CA ARG A 93 9.20 1.10 7.61
C ARG A 93 8.21 -0.05 7.52
N VAL A 94 7.17 0.07 6.71
CA VAL A 94 6.24 -1.04 6.47
C VAL A 94 6.98 -2.22 5.84
N ARG A 95 7.84 -1.98 4.86
CA ARG A 95 8.58 -3.06 4.21
C ARG A 95 9.67 -3.66 5.09
N GLN A 96 10.17 -2.92 6.08
CA GLN A 96 11.07 -3.51 7.08
C GLN A 96 10.33 -4.54 7.93
N ALA A 97 9.06 -4.28 8.26
CA ALA A 97 8.22 -5.21 9.02
C ALA A 97 7.64 -6.31 8.12
N LEU A 98 7.33 -5.99 6.87
CA LEU A 98 6.71 -6.88 5.89
C LEU A 98 7.48 -6.80 4.57
N PRO A 99 8.57 -7.55 4.41
CA PRO A 99 9.44 -7.42 3.22
C PRO A 99 8.75 -7.67 1.88
N LYS A 100 7.65 -8.41 1.87
CA LYS A 100 6.92 -8.72 0.65
C LYS A 100 5.76 -7.77 0.38
N CYS A 101 5.47 -6.86 1.29
CA CYS A 101 4.38 -5.91 1.11
C CYS A 101 4.71 -4.92 -0.01
N ARG A 102 3.76 -4.73 -0.92
CA ARG A 102 3.84 -3.68 -1.94
C ARG A 102 3.25 -2.40 -1.38
N VAL A 103 3.90 -1.29 -1.62
CA VAL A 103 3.41 0.02 -1.20
C VAL A 103 3.28 0.91 -2.42
N CYS A 104 2.08 1.42 -2.63
CA CYS A 104 1.78 2.32 -3.75
C CYS A 104 1.19 3.62 -3.21
N LEU A 105 1.66 4.74 -3.73
CA LEU A 105 1.19 6.04 -3.32
C LEU A 105 0.08 6.54 -4.24
N LEU A 106 -0.88 7.24 -3.66
CA LEU A 106 -2.00 7.82 -4.37
C LEU A 106 -1.91 9.34 -4.25
N SER A 107 -2.07 10.06 -5.34
CA SER A 107 -2.09 11.51 -5.33
C SER A 107 -3.21 12.03 -6.21
N GLN A 108 -3.99 12.98 -5.69
CA GLN A 108 -5.09 13.58 -6.43
C GLN A 108 -4.60 14.54 -7.51
N VAL A 109 -3.42 15.11 -7.32
CA VAL A 109 -2.86 16.09 -8.25
C VAL A 109 -1.47 15.67 -8.71
N GLY A 110 -1.19 15.92 -9.98
CA GLY A 110 0.08 15.58 -10.60
C GLY A 110 0.86 16.78 -11.07
N TYR A 111 1.21 17.68 -10.15
CA TYR A 111 2.15 18.74 -10.49
C TYR A 111 3.47 18.15 -11.00
N PRO A 112 4.18 18.82 -11.91
CA PRO A 112 5.46 18.30 -12.42
C PRO A 112 6.44 17.94 -11.30
N GLU A 113 6.54 18.75 -10.27
CA GLU A 113 7.42 18.51 -9.13
C GLU A 113 7.00 17.27 -8.34
N LYS A 114 5.70 17.08 -8.14
CA LYS A 114 5.16 15.92 -7.45
C LYS A 114 5.38 14.65 -8.25
N ARG A 115 5.11 14.71 -9.55
CA ARG A 115 5.35 13.58 -10.44
C ARG A 115 6.83 13.20 -10.44
N ALA A 116 7.73 14.18 -10.50
CA ALA A 116 9.16 13.93 -10.44
C ALA A 116 9.56 13.26 -9.11
N ALA A 117 9.00 13.71 -8.00
CA ALA A 117 9.25 13.10 -6.70
C ALA A 117 8.75 11.66 -6.63
N LEU A 118 7.57 11.38 -7.19
CA LEU A 118 7.00 10.02 -7.23
C LEU A 118 7.82 9.10 -8.13
N ASP A 119 8.23 9.59 -9.32
CA ASP A 119 9.08 8.83 -10.24
C ASP A 119 10.41 8.48 -9.58
N LYS A 120 11.00 9.44 -8.87
CA LYS A 120 12.25 9.21 -8.16
C LYS A 120 12.08 8.19 -7.03
N ALA A 121 10.96 8.24 -6.32
CA ALA A 121 10.67 7.27 -5.26
C ALA A 121 10.58 5.85 -5.81
N VAL A 122 9.95 5.67 -6.98
CA VAL A 122 9.89 4.37 -7.66
C VAL A 122 11.29 3.94 -8.11
N GLU A 123 12.03 4.85 -8.72
CA GLU A 123 13.40 4.58 -9.20
C GLU A 123 14.32 4.13 -8.05
N LEU A 124 14.18 4.75 -6.89
CA LEU A 124 14.95 4.41 -5.69
C LEU A 124 14.39 3.21 -4.91
N HIS A 125 13.35 2.58 -5.42
CA HIS A 125 12.66 1.45 -4.77
C HIS A 125 12.12 1.76 -3.37
N LEU A 126 11.78 3.01 -3.11
CA LEU A 126 11.14 3.41 -1.86
C LEU A 126 9.67 3.03 -1.85
N ILE A 127 9.05 3.06 -3.02
CA ILE A 127 7.68 2.61 -3.26
C ILE A 127 7.66 1.74 -4.51
N ASP A 128 6.58 0.99 -4.69
CA ASP A 128 6.44 0.07 -5.83
C ASP A 128 5.70 0.68 -7.01
N GLY A 129 4.92 1.71 -6.77
CA GLY A 129 4.19 2.40 -7.81
C GLY A 129 3.40 3.57 -7.26
N TYR A 130 2.72 4.29 -8.14
CA TYR A 130 1.84 5.38 -7.74
C TYR A 130 0.70 5.56 -8.76
N CYS A 131 -0.34 6.25 -8.33
CA CYS A 131 -1.46 6.63 -9.19
C CYS A 131 -1.74 8.12 -9.02
N LEU A 132 -1.90 8.81 -10.14
CA LEU A 132 -2.32 10.21 -10.16
C LEU A 132 -3.80 10.27 -10.53
N GLY A 133 -4.59 10.97 -9.73
CA GLY A 133 -6.01 11.04 -9.93
C GLY A 133 -6.75 9.84 -9.34
N ASP A 134 -7.88 9.50 -9.94
CA ASP A 134 -8.75 8.46 -9.41
C ASP A 134 -8.15 7.07 -9.54
N LEU A 135 -8.22 6.32 -8.46
CA LEU A 135 -7.79 4.94 -8.43
C LEU A 135 -8.79 4.08 -9.22
N THR A 136 -8.30 3.32 -10.18
CA THR A 136 -9.13 2.46 -11.01
C THR A 136 -9.05 1.00 -10.59
N ALA A 137 -10.10 0.25 -10.89
CA ALA A 137 -10.13 -1.20 -10.66
C ALA A 137 -8.96 -1.91 -11.36
N ARG A 138 -8.65 -1.48 -12.58
CA ARG A 138 -7.54 -2.04 -13.36
C ARG A 138 -6.20 -1.87 -12.65
N GLN A 139 -5.96 -0.68 -12.10
CA GLN A 139 -4.72 -0.40 -11.40
C GLN A 139 -4.59 -1.24 -10.13
N VAL A 140 -5.67 -1.34 -9.37
CA VAL A 140 -5.68 -2.15 -8.14
C VAL A 140 -5.42 -3.61 -8.47
N ARG A 141 -6.09 -4.14 -9.49
CA ARG A 141 -5.90 -5.55 -9.90
C ARG A 141 -4.46 -5.82 -10.34
N SER A 142 -3.86 -4.87 -11.05
CA SER A 142 -2.46 -4.98 -11.46
C SER A 142 -1.54 -5.07 -10.24
N TRP A 143 -1.71 -4.17 -9.28
CA TRP A 143 -0.89 -4.16 -8.06
C TRP A 143 -1.12 -5.40 -7.20
N LEU A 144 -2.35 -5.88 -7.09
CA LEU A 144 -2.66 -7.11 -6.35
C LEU A 144 -2.02 -8.32 -7.00
N SER A 145 -2.03 -8.39 -8.33
CA SER A 145 -1.38 -9.47 -9.07
C SER A 145 0.12 -9.49 -8.80
N GLU A 146 0.76 -8.33 -8.81
CA GLU A 146 2.19 -8.22 -8.50
C GLU A 146 2.49 -8.62 -7.05
N ALA A 147 1.63 -8.21 -6.12
CA ALA A 147 1.81 -8.49 -4.69
C ALA A 147 1.71 -9.98 -4.37
N THR A 148 0.94 -10.73 -5.16
CA THR A 148 0.73 -12.17 -4.93
C THR A 148 1.65 -13.05 -5.76
N GLN A 149 2.45 -12.49 -6.64
CA GLN A 149 3.41 -13.27 -7.40
C GLN A 149 4.55 -13.72 -6.51
N PRO A 150 5.02 -14.97 -6.66
CA PRO A 150 6.20 -15.41 -5.93
C PRO A 150 7.37 -14.49 -6.29
N THR A 151 8.13 -14.09 -5.29
CA THR A 151 9.31 -13.26 -5.49
C THR A 151 10.28 -14.02 -6.36
N GLN A 152 10.41 -13.62 -7.61
CA GLN A 152 11.51 -14.11 -8.41
C GLN A 152 12.79 -13.53 -7.83
N SER A 153 13.66 -14.41 -7.39
CA SER A 153 15.02 -14.00 -7.11
C SER A 153 15.53 -13.22 -8.31
N PRO A 154 16.16 -12.06 -8.12
CA PRO A 154 16.77 -11.38 -9.24
C PRO A 154 17.70 -12.38 -9.91
N SER A 155 17.34 -12.77 -11.13
CA SER A 155 18.15 -13.68 -11.89
C SER A 155 19.51 -13.04 -12.05
N THR A 156 20.48 -13.66 -11.43
CA THR A 156 21.88 -13.37 -11.73
C THR A 156 22.14 -13.82 -13.15
N ARG A 157 22.01 -12.91 -14.02
CA ARG A 157 22.54 -13.10 -15.35
C ARG A 157 23.90 -12.47 -15.46
#